data_a3a6b0fda98777da0330876d74dcd462
#
_entry.id   a3a6b0fda98777da0330876d74dcd462
#
_cell.length_a   1.000
_cell.length_b   1.000
_cell.length_c   1.000
_cell.angle_alpha   90.00
_cell.angle_beta   90.00
_cell.angle_gamma   90.00
#
_symmetry.space_group_name_H-M   'P 1'
#
loop_
_entity.id
_entity.type
_entity.pdbx_description
1 polymer ?
#
loop_
_entity_poly.entity_id
_entity_poly.type
_entity_poly.pdbx_seq_one_letter_code
_entity_poly.pdbx_strand_id
1 'polypeptide(L)'
;DYCGNVIYENGTQKLLLTEEGYINLTGTQQYHYYLKDHQGNNRVVINQSGTVEETNHYYPFGGVFGTTGNTQPYKYNGKEFDNKKGLNWYDYGAREYDAALGRFTTNDPLAEKYYSMSPYTYCADNPVKLIDPNGMEYAPGDLFKTKRAAAKDWGMYYNGASIIRKREMGSSIYEVKQKGKLKGYSYSAANEGEHSVSISLPPNGERFVGSIHSH
;
A
#
# COMPACT_ATOMS: atom_id res chain seq x y z
N ASP A 1 -20.18 -8.28 -1.93
CA ASP A 1 -19.54 -9.59 -1.67
C ASP A 1 -18.39 -9.82 -2.61
N TYR A 2 -17.35 -10.53 -2.15
CA TYR A 2 -16.13 -10.83 -2.91
C TYR A 2 -15.98 -12.34 -3.10
N CYS A 3 -15.60 -12.75 -4.30
CA CYS A 3 -15.18 -14.12 -4.59
C CYS A 3 -13.85 -14.06 -5.37
N GLY A 4 -12.74 -14.13 -4.63
CA GLY A 4 -11.43 -13.83 -5.20
C GLY A 4 -11.37 -12.40 -5.73
N ASN A 5 -11.10 -12.24 -7.02
CA ASN A 5 -11.05 -10.94 -7.70
C ASN A 5 -12.39 -10.54 -8.39
N VAL A 6 -13.46 -11.30 -8.16
CA VAL A 6 -14.80 -10.96 -8.67
C VAL A 6 -15.63 -10.31 -7.58
N ILE A 7 -16.19 -9.16 -7.88
CA ILE A 7 -17.07 -8.40 -7.00
C ILE A 7 -18.52 -8.63 -7.40
N TYR A 8 -19.34 -8.95 -6.41
CA TYR A 8 -20.78 -9.15 -6.54
C TYR A 8 -21.54 -8.01 -5.85
N GLU A 9 -22.56 -7.55 -6.49
CA GLU A 9 -23.53 -6.62 -5.92
C GLU A 9 -24.92 -7.23 -6.04
N ASN A 10 -25.61 -7.42 -4.92
CA ASN A 10 -26.92 -8.07 -4.83
C ASN A 10 -26.97 -9.44 -5.55
N GLY A 11 -25.93 -10.26 -5.36
CA GLY A 11 -25.82 -11.60 -5.95
C GLY A 11 -25.45 -11.62 -7.44
N THR A 12 -25.25 -10.46 -8.08
CA THR A 12 -24.86 -10.36 -9.49
C THR A 12 -23.39 -9.97 -9.61
N GLN A 13 -22.67 -10.62 -10.52
CA GLN A 13 -21.28 -10.26 -10.85
C GLN A 13 -21.23 -8.85 -11.42
N LYS A 14 -20.46 -7.97 -10.81
CA LYS A 14 -20.34 -6.56 -11.19
C LYS A 14 -19.00 -6.24 -11.83
N LEU A 15 -17.93 -6.55 -11.13
CA LEU A 15 -16.57 -6.23 -11.57
C LEU A 15 -15.66 -7.47 -11.45
N LEU A 16 -14.76 -7.62 -12.39
CA LEU A 16 -13.60 -8.50 -12.28
C LEU A 16 -12.35 -7.63 -12.16
N LEU A 17 -11.69 -7.67 -11.02
CA LEU A 17 -10.46 -6.93 -10.78
C LEU A 17 -9.28 -7.60 -11.48
N THR A 18 -8.41 -6.79 -12.06
CA THR A 18 -7.15 -7.20 -12.68
C THR A 18 -6.00 -6.35 -12.15
N GLU A 19 -4.76 -6.73 -12.40
CA GLU A 19 -3.59 -5.93 -11.99
C GLU A 19 -3.55 -4.55 -12.65
N GLU A 20 -4.05 -4.46 -13.88
CA GLU A 20 -3.99 -3.26 -14.71
C GLU A 20 -5.27 -2.40 -14.59
N GLY A 21 -6.32 -2.91 -13.91
CA GLY A 21 -7.62 -2.21 -13.83
C GLY A 21 -8.77 -3.14 -13.48
N TYR A 22 -9.87 -3.05 -14.22
CA TYR A 22 -11.03 -3.92 -14.02
C TYR A 22 -11.81 -4.15 -15.31
N ILE A 23 -12.63 -5.20 -15.30
CA ILE A 23 -13.61 -5.48 -16.34
C ILE A 23 -14.99 -5.27 -15.73
N ASN A 24 -15.79 -4.42 -16.34
CA ASN A 24 -17.21 -4.32 -15.99
C ASN A 24 -17.94 -5.53 -16.57
N LEU A 25 -18.59 -6.30 -15.71
CA LEU A 25 -19.33 -7.53 -16.09
C LEU A 25 -20.83 -7.26 -16.29
N THR A 26 -21.30 -6.04 -16.01
CA THR A 26 -22.71 -5.67 -16.20
C THR A 26 -22.94 -5.18 -17.63
N GLY A 27 -23.89 -5.81 -18.35
CA GLY A 27 -24.18 -5.48 -19.74
C GLY A 27 -23.09 -5.93 -20.71
N THR A 28 -22.68 -5.03 -21.63
CA THR A 28 -21.53 -5.29 -22.52
C THR A 28 -20.24 -5.21 -21.73
N GLN A 29 -19.45 -6.27 -21.75
CA GLN A 29 -18.16 -6.31 -21.05
C GLN A 29 -17.24 -5.22 -21.57
N GLN A 30 -16.73 -4.38 -20.65
CA GLN A 30 -15.82 -3.29 -20.96
C GLN A 30 -14.56 -3.37 -20.06
N TYR A 31 -13.41 -3.19 -20.71
CA TYR A 31 -12.11 -3.13 -20.03
C TYR A 31 -11.81 -1.70 -19.62
N HIS A 32 -11.36 -1.54 -18.37
CA HIS A 32 -10.92 -0.27 -17.80
C HIS A 32 -9.50 -0.43 -17.26
N TYR A 33 -8.66 0.57 -17.48
CA TYR A 33 -7.26 0.54 -17.08
C TYR A 33 -6.96 1.67 -16.08
N TYR A 34 -6.12 1.36 -15.10
CA TYR A 34 -5.63 2.30 -14.11
C TYR A 34 -4.27 2.86 -14.51
N LEU A 35 -4.15 4.18 -14.55
CA LEU A 35 -2.87 4.85 -14.53
C LEU A 35 -2.55 5.20 -13.09
N LYS A 36 -1.57 4.51 -12.54
CA LYS A 36 -1.18 4.60 -11.13
C LYS A 36 0.09 5.42 -10.97
N ASP A 37 0.22 6.13 -9.84
CA ASP A 37 1.49 6.72 -9.45
C ASP A 37 2.41 5.70 -8.76
N HIS A 38 3.58 6.17 -8.27
CA HIS A 38 4.60 5.33 -7.64
C HIS A 38 4.11 4.59 -6.38
N GLN A 39 3.09 5.08 -5.71
CA GLN A 39 2.50 4.47 -4.53
C GLN A 39 1.29 3.57 -4.83
N GLY A 40 0.97 3.36 -6.11
CA GLY A 40 -0.18 2.57 -6.50
C GLY A 40 -1.52 3.32 -6.40
N ASN A 41 -1.49 4.65 -6.24
CA ASN A 41 -2.72 5.45 -6.25
C ASN A 41 -3.34 5.46 -7.65
N ASN A 42 -4.62 5.15 -7.77
CA ASN A 42 -5.34 5.22 -9.03
C ASN A 42 -5.58 6.69 -9.39
N ARG A 43 -4.72 7.24 -10.28
CA ARG A 43 -4.76 8.65 -10.69
C ARG A 43 -5.73 8.89 -11.83
N VAL A 44 -5.78 7.98 -12.80
CA VAL A 44 -6.66 8.07 -13.97
C VAL A 44 -7.25 6.70 -14.27
N VAL A 45 -8.52 6.68 -14.64
CA VAL A 45 -9.19 5.49 -15.21
C VAL A 45 -9.52 5.80 -16.66
N ILE A 46 -9.09 4.90 -17.55
CA ILE A 46 -9.40 4.98 -18.98
C ILE A 46 -10.13 3.72 -19.41
N ASN A 47 -11.07 3.86 -20.33
CA ASN A 47 -11.73 2.69 -20.92
C ASN A 47 -10.90 2.09 -22.07
N GLN A 48 -11.38 0.99 -22.63
CA GLN A 48 -10.71 0.29 -23.74
C GLN A 48 -10.53 1.12 -25.02
N SER A 49 -11.28 2.21 -25.18
CA SER A 49 -11.14 3.14 -26.29
C SER A 49 -10.14 4.27 -26.02
N GLY A 50 -9.49 4.28 -24.82
CA GLY A 50 -8.57 5.31 -24.41
C GLY A 50 -9.23 6.59 -23.87
N THR A 51 -10.56 6.59 -23.68
CA THR A 51 -11.27 7.74 -23.11
C THR A 51 -11.05 7.79 -21.61
N VAL A 52 -10.69 8.97 -21.08
CA VAL A 52 -10.59 9.20 -19.63
C VAL A 52 -11.99 9.27 -19.04
N GLU A 53 -12.27 8.40 -18.08
CA GLU A 53 -13.57 8.30 -17.39
C GLU A 53 -13.52 8.82 -15.96
N GLU A 54 -12.32 8.76 -15.35
CA GLU A 54 -12.12 9.22 -13.99
C GLU A 54 -10.71 9.79 -13.81
N THR A 55 -10.60 10.87 -13.05
CA THR A 55 -9.32 11.39 -12.57
C THR A 55 -9.41 11.63 -11.07
N ASN A 56 -8.32 11.34 -10.32
CA ASN A 56 -8.27 11.52 -8.89
C ASN A 56 -6.99 12.25 -8.48
N HIS A 57 -7.15 13.21 -7.56
CA HIS A 57 -6.07 13.92 -6.91
C HIS A 57 -6.14 13.70 -5.41
N TYR A 58 -4.98 13.38 -4.81
CA TYR A 58 -4.90 13.03 -3.40
C TYR A 58 -3.95 13.95 -2.65
N TYR A 59 -4.33 14.31 -1.43
CA TYR A 59 -3.39 14.80 -0.42
C TYR A 59 -2.42 13.67 -0.03
N PRO A 60 -1.26 13.99 0.59
CA PRO A 60 -0.27 12.98 0.98
C PRO A 60 -0.83 11.83 1.81
N PHE A 61 -1.80 12.08 2.68
CA PHE A 61 -2.49 11.08 3.50
C PHE A 61 -3.73 10.47 2.82
N GLY A 62 -3.89 10.62 1.52
CA GLY A 62 -4.93 9.93 0.74
C GLY A 62 -6.30 10.62 0.72
N GLY A 63 -6.46 11.75 1.39
CA GLY A 63 -7.67 12.55 1.25
C GLY A 63 -7.85 13.00 -0.20
N VAL A 64 -9.03 12.79 -0.77
CA VAL A 64 -9.35 13.20 -2.14
C VAL A 64 -9.70 14.68 -2.15
N PHE A 65 -8.99 15.50 -2.93
CA PHE A 65 -9.30 16.93 -3.08
C PHE A 65 -9.77 17.33 -4.47
N GLY A 66 -9.70 16.43 -5.44
CA GLY A 66 -10.22 16.67 -6.80
C GLY A 66 -10.49 15.34 -7.47
N THR A 67 -11.69 15.18 -7.98
CA THR A 67 -12.08 14.01 -8.76
C THR A 67 -13.02 14.42 -9.89
N THR A 68 -12.88 13.77 -11.03
CA THR A 68 -13.86 13.80 -12.11
C THR A 68 -14.28 12.36 -12.38
N GLY A 69 -15.58 12.13 -12.48
CA GLY A 69 -16.10 10.77 -12.55
C GLY A 69 -16.09 10.06 -11.19
N ASN A 70 -16.69 8.90 -11.12
CA ASN A 70 -16.69 8.00 -9.97
C ASN A 70 -17.13 6.62 -10.46
N THR A 71 -16.30 6.02 -11.31
CA THR A 71 -16.67 4.80 -12.05
C THR A 71 -16.39 3.53 -11.25
N GLN A 72 -15.55 3.63 -10.24
CA GLN A 72 -15.11 2.49 -9.43
C GLN A 72 -14.62 2.94 -8.03
N PRO A 73 -14.64 2.05 -7.01
CA PRO A 73 -14.33 2.44 -5.62
C PRO A 73 -12.84 2.46 -5.29
N TYR A 74 -11.95 1.86 -6.09
CA TYR A 74 -10.52 1.72 -5.76
C TYR A 74 -9.75 3.01 -6.05
N LYS A 75 -9.20 3.64 -5.01
CA LYS A 75 -8.60 4.98 -5.08
C LYS A 75 -7.15 5.00 -4.59
N TYR A 76 -6.90 5.58 -3.43
CA TYR A 76 -5.59 5.73 -2.80
C TYR A 76 -4.96 4.38 -2.47
N ASN A 77 -3.69 4.17 -2.82
CA ASN A 77 -2.95 2.89 -2.76
C ASN A 77 -3.69 1.70 -3.42
N GLY A 78 -4.64 1.97 -4.33
CA GLY A 78 -5.49 0.94 -4.91
C GLY A 78 -6.50 0.33 -3.92
N LYS A 79 -6.71 0.95 -2.75
CA LYS A 79 -7.64 0.50 -1.73
C LYS A 79 -9.07 0.90 -2.05
N GLU A 80 -10.02 0.08 -1.60
CA GLU A 80 -11.44 0.39 -1.72
C GLU A 80 -11.80 1.58 -0.83
N PHE A 81 -12.47 2.56 -1.41
CA PHE A 81 -12.93 3.77 -0.74
C PHE A 81 -14.43 3.68 -0.48
N ASP A 82 -14.80 3.57 0.77
CA ASP A 82 -16.21 3.61 1.18
C ASP A 82 -16.62 5.06 1.50
N ASN A 83 -17.33 5.66 0.55
CA ASN A 83 -17.91 7.00 0.71
C ASN A 83 -19.39 6.98 1.08
N LYS A 84 -19.95 5.80 1.36
CA LYS A 84 -21.37 5.67 1.72
C LYS A 84 -21.67 6.40 3.02
N LYS A 85 -22.74 7.12 3.00
CA LYS A 85 -23.21 7.93 4.17
C LYS A 85 -22.15 8.90 4.73
N GLY A 86 -21.17 9.31 3.90
CA GLY A 86 -20.12 10.23 4.31
C GLY A 86 -19.02 9.62 5.17
N LEU A 87 -18.85 8.29 5.16
CA LEU A 87 -17.84 7.58 5.93
C LEU A 87 -16.42 7.97 5.48
N ASN A 88 -16.16 7.92 4.16
CA ASN A 88 -14.90 8.32 3.53
C ASN A 88 -13.64 7.60 4.05
N TRP A 89 -13.76 6.32 4.33
CA TRP A 89 -12.67 5.47 4.81
C TRP A 89 -12.14 4.55 3.71
N TYR A 90 -10.91 4.07 3.88
CA TYR A 90 -10.28 3.08 3.00
C TYR A 90 -10.16 1.74 3.72
N ASP A 91 -10.57 0.67 3.03
CA ASP A 91 -10.36 -0.70 3.51
C ASP A 91 -8.93 -1.17 3.21
N TYR A 92 -8.13 -1.35 4.26
CA TYR A 92 -6.78 -1.93 4.19
C TYR A 92 -6.76 -3.43 4.52
N GLY A 93 -7.92 -4.03 4.72
CA GLY A 93 -8.07 -5.45 5.08
C GLY A 93 -8.08 -5.67 6.58
N ALA A 94 -6.97 -5.53 7.27
CA ALA A 94 -6.92 -5.69 8.72
C ALA A 94 -7.53 -4.50 9.48
N ARG A 95 -7.50 -3.31 8.88
CA ARG A 95 -7.99 -2.06 9.49
C ARG A 95 -8.64 -1.14 8.47
N GLU A 96 -9.58 -0.34 8.93
CA GLU A 96 -10.11 0.80 8.19
C GLU A 96 -9.25 2.03 8.42
N TYR A 97 -8.97 2.78 7.37
CA TYR A 97 -8.13 3.98 7.39
C TYR A 97 -8.96 5.24 7.14
N ASP A 98 -8.86 6.18 8.06
CA ASP A 98 -9.47 7.51 7.93
C ASP A 98 -8.44 8.51 7.38
N ALA A 99 -8.58 8.87 6.11
CA ALA A 99 -7.67 9.80 5.43
C ALA A 99 -7.81 11.26 5.92
N ALA A 100 -8.94 11.62 6.51
CA ALA A 100 -9.13 12.96 7.07
C ALA A 100 -8.33 13.14 8.38
N LEU A 101 -8.21 12.06 9.17
CA LEU A 101 -7.40 12.02 10.38
C LEU A 101 -5.96 11.59 10.11
N GLY A 102 -5.68 10.96 8.96
CA GLY A 102 -4.39 10.36 8.64
C GLY A 102 -4.03 9.16 9.52
N ARG A 103 -5.04 8.41 10.00
CA ARG A 103 -4.88 7.34 10.99
C ARG A 103 -5.79 6.16 10.71
N PHE A 104 -5.39 5.00 11.20
CA PHE A 104 -6.28 3.85 11.29
C PHE A 104 -7.33 4.04 12.39
N THR A 105 -8.50 3.44 12.21
CA THR A 105 -9.65 3.55 13.12
C THR A 105 -9.56 2.59 14.31
N THR A 106 -8.72 1.55 14.20
CA THR A 106 -8.52 0.52 15.23
C THR A 106 -7.04 0.32 15.54
N ASN A 107 -6.75 -0.33 16.67
CA ASN A 107 -5.39 -0.69 17.06
C ASN A 107 -4.74 -1.62 16.04
N ASP A 108 -3.44 -1.44 15.85
CA ASP A 108 -2.62 -2.34 15.04
C ASP A 108 -2.59 -3.73 15.67
N PRO A 109 -2.95 -4.80 14.94
CA PRO A 109 -2.77 -6.17 15.41
C PRO A 109 -1.30 -6.50 15.76
N LEU A 110 -0.34 -5.78 15.18
CA LEU A 110 1.09 -5.91 15.42
C LEU A 110 1.68 -4.77 16.27
N ALA A 111 0.86 -4.07 17.06
CA ALA A 111 1.30 -2.95 17.90
C ALA A 111 2.50 -3.27 18.80
N GLU A 112 2.62 -4.53 19.24
CA GLU A 112 3.75 -4.99 20.04
C GLU A 112 5.10 -4.98 19.30
N LYS A 113 5.10 -4.90 17.96
CA LYS A 113 6.31 -4.72 17.17
C LYS A 113 6.78 -3.27 17.12
N TYR A 114 5.90 -2.31 17.40
CA TYR A 114 6.12 -0.88 17.17
C TYR A 114 5.89 -0.04 18.43
N TYR A 115 6.47 -0.44 19.56
CA TYR A 115 6.29 0.23 20.87
C TYR A 115 6.55 1.73 20.89
N SER A 116 7.39 2.22 19.97
CA SER A 116 7.74 3.64 19.88
C SER A 116 6.70 4.50 19.17
N MET A 117 5.68 3.88 18.57
CA MET A 117 4.66 4.56 17.78
C MET A 117 3.27 4.31 18.33
N SER A 118 2.34 5.24 18.03
CA SER A 118 0.94 5.03 18.32
C SER A 118 0.40 3.83 17.54
N PRO A 119 -0.41 2.95 18.14
CA PRO A 119 -1.00 1.81 17.44
C PRO A 119 -1.99 2.19 16.33
N TYR A 120 -2.33 3.48 16.21
CA TYR A 120 -3.20 4.01 15.16
C TYR A 120 -2.42 4.67 14.01
N THR A 121 -1.09 4.75 14.10
CA THR A 121 -0.26 5.45 13.11
C THR A 121 -0.36 4.78 11.74
N TYR A 122 -0.50 5.60 10.70
CA TYR A 122 -0.41 5.18 9.31
C TYR A 122 0.98 5.50 8.76
N CYS A 123 1.64 4.51 8.18
CA CYS A 123 2.93 4.64 7.47
C CYS A 123 3.99 5.43 8.24
N ALA A 124 4.09 5.27 9.58
CA ALA A 124 5.02 6.00 10.43
C ALA A 124 4.98 7.53 10.23
N ASP A 125 3.80 8.10 9.95
CA ASP A 125 3.56 9.50 9.60
C ASP A 125 4.32 9.98 8.34
N ASN A 126 4.72 9.05 7.46
CA ASN A 126 5.41 9.34 6.19
C ASN A 126 4.75 8.62 4.98
N PRO A 127 3.50 8.98 4.64
CA PRO A 127 2.72 8.29 3.61
C PRO A 127 3.20 8.58 2.17
N VAL A 128 4.11 9.55 1.99
CA VAL A 128 4.71 9.83 0.67
C VAL A 128 5.78 8.80 0.30
N LYS A 129 6.43 8.19 1.29
CA LYS A 129 7.51 7.21 1.12
C LYS A 129 7.08 5.78 1.40
N LEU A 130 6.12 5.61 2.29
CA LEU A 130 5.68 4.33 2.80
C LEU A 130 4.24 4.06 2.39
N ILE A 131 3.93 2.80 2.19
CA ILE A 131 2.57 2.28 2.05
C ILE A 131 2.35 1.19 3.08
N ASP A 132 1.12 0.97 3.48
CA ASP A 132 0.71 -0.19 4.26
C ASP A 132 -0.09 -1.13 3.34
N PRO A 133 0.44 -2.30 2.96
CA PRO A 133 -0.23 -3.17 2.00
C PRO A 133 -1.48 -3.86 2.55
N ASN A 134 -1.54 -4.10 3.86
CA ASN A 134 -2.54 -4.98 4.48
C ASN A 134 -3.17 -4.42 5.76
N GLY A 135 -2.84 -3.19 6.16
CA GLY A 135 -3.31 -2.58 7.38
C GLY A 135 -2.63 -3.09 8.66
N MET A 136 -1.42 -3.65 8.55
CA MET A 136 -0.65 -4.17 9.70
C MET A 136 0.83 -3.78 9.66
N GLU A 137 1.44 -3.71 8.50
CA GLU A 137 2.86 -3.39 8.34
C GLU A 137 3.05 -2.41 7.19
N TYR A 138 3.82 -1.37 7.42
CA TYR A 138 4.18 -0.42 6.37
C TYR A 138 5.53 -0.79 5.74
N ALA A 139 5.67 -0.53 4.45
CA ALA A 139 6.88 -0.76 3.66
C ALA A 139 7.06 0.39 2.65
N PRO A 140 8.26 0.56 2.08
CA PRO A 140 8.45 1.52 1.00
C PRO A 140 7.53 1.22 -0.18
N GLY A 141 6.88 2.25 -0.71
CA GLY A 141 6.12 2.15 -1.95
C GLY A 141 7.00 2.01 -3.20
N ASP A 142 8.29 2.33 -3.08
CA ASP A 142 9.22 2.34 -4.19
C ASP A 142 9.78 0.96 -4.51
N LEU A 143 9.87 0.66 -5.81
CA LEU A 143 10.59 -0.50 -6.34
C LEU A 143 11.98 -0.09 -6.80
N PHE A 144 12.99 -0.73 -6.26
CA PHE A 144 14.39 -0.48 -6.58
C PHE A 144 14.90 -1.47 -7.62
N LYS A 145 15.64 -1.00 -8.63
CA LYS A 145 16.22 -1.85 -9.67
C LYS A 145 17.25 -2.85 -9.13
N THR A 146 17.89 -2.53 -8.03
CA THR A 146 18.92 -3.37 -7.41
C THR A 146 18.75 -3.45 -5.90
N LYS A 147 19.19 -4.56 -5.29
CA LYS A 147 19.26 -4.73 -3.83
C LYS A 147 20.06 -3.61 -3.15
N ARG A 148 21.16 -3.16 -3.79
CA ARG A 148 22.00 -2.08 -3.27
C ARG A 148 21.26 -0.74 -3.23
N ALA A 149 20.40 -0.47 -4.21
CA ALA A 149 19.58 0.76 -4.22
C ALA A 149 18.54 0.72 -3.08
N ALA A 150 17.87 -0.42 -2.87
CA ALA A 150 16.97 -0.62 -1.75
C ALA A 150 17.69 -0.47 -0.40
N ALA A 151 18.89 -1.07 -0.25
CA ALA A 151 19.71 -0.96 0.94
C ALA A 151 20.15 0.49 1.23
N LYS A 152 20.52 1.23 0.18
CA LYS A 152 20.93 2.65 0.32
C LYS A 152 19.75 3.52 0.77
N ASP A 153 18.58 3.32 0.21
CA ASP A 153 17.37 4.05 0.60
C ASP A 153 16.99 3.75 2.05
N TRP A 154 17.00 2.48 2.43
CA TRP A 154 16.80 2.06 3.81
C TRP A 154 17.78 2.78 4.77
N GLY A 155 19.07 2.79 4.44
CA GLY A 155 20.10 3.45 5.26
C GLY A 155 19.84 4.96 5.41
N MET A 156 19.42 5.65 4.35
CA MET A 156 19.06 7.06 4.44
C MET A 156 17.84 7.32 5.33
N TYR A 157 16.90 6.38 5.36
CA TYR A 157 15.66 6.52 6.11
C TYR A 157 15.82 6.13 7.60
N TYR A 158 16.41 4.98 7.88
CA TYR A 158 16.42 4.40 9.23
C TYR A 158 17.70 4.67 10.04
N ASN A 159 18.84 4.91 9.38
CA ASN A 159 20.11 5.08 10.10
C ASN A 159 20.08 6.28 11.06
N GLY A 160 19.49 7.40 10.64
CA GLY A 160 19.32 8.58 11.51
C GLY A 160 18.43 8.28 12.72
N ALA A 161 17.36 7.52 12.52
CA ALA A 161 16.46 7.11 13.59
C ALA A 161 17.14 6.16 14.59
N SER A 162 17.94 5.21 14.10
CA SER A 162 18.75 4.30 14.93
C SER A 162 19.71 5.07 15.84
N ILE A 163 20.45 6.04 15.31
CA ILE A 163 21.39 6.87 16.08
C ILE A 163 20.67 7.68 17.16
N ILE A 164 19.56 8.34 16.81
CA ILE A 164 18.79 9.19 17.74
C ILE A 164 18.20 8.34 18.87
N ARG A 165 17.67 7.17 18.56
CA ARG A 165 16.99 6.29 19.53
C ARG A 165 17.95 5.37 20.27
N LYS A 166 19.21 5.28 19.84
CA LYS A 166 20.21 4.31 20.36
C LYS A 166 19.67 2.87 20.33
N ARG A 167 19.07 2.48 19.20
CA ARG A 167 18.45 1.17 18.97
C ARG A 167 18.98 0.58 17.67
N GLU A 168 19.24 -0.71 17.67
CA GLU A 168 19.47 -1.42 16.40
C GLU A 168 18.19 -1.49 15.60
N MET A 169 18.29 -1.33 14.30
CA MET A 169 17.18 -1.45 13.36
C MET A 169 17.54 -2.43 12.26
N GLY A 170 16.58 -3.24 11.86
CA GLY A 170 16.80 -4.22 10.80
C GLY A 170 15.56 -4.49 9.98
N SER A 171 15.80 -4.76 8.70
CA SER A 171 14.76 -5.05 7.71
C SER A 171 15.18 -6.18 6.79
N SER A 172 14.22 -6.86 6.18
CA SER A 172 14.47 -7.76 5.06
C SER A 172 14.42 -7.03 3.73
N ILE A 173 15.31 -7.39 2.81
CA ILE A 173 15.20 -7.02 1.40
C ILE A 173 14.58 -8.19 0.65
N TYR A 174 13.62 -7.93 -0.21
CA TYR A 174 12.90 -8.95 -0.94
C TYR A 174 12.72 -8.61 -2.43
N GLU A 175 12.50 -9.66 -3.24
CA GLU A 175 12.16 -9.53 -4.65
C GLU A 175 10.67 -9.26 -4.80
N VAL A 176 10.33 -8.22 -5.55
CA VAL A 176 8.96 -7.97 -5.98
C VAL A 176 8.79 -8.51 -7.39
N LYS A 177 7.85 -9.45 -7.57
CA LYS A 177 7.55 -10.09 -8.85
C LYS A 177 6.13 -9.77 -9.29
N GLN A 178 5.96 -9.59 -10.59
CA GLN A 178 4.67 -9.46 -11.24
C GLN A 178 4.58 -10.48 -12.37
N LYS A 179 3.54 -11.31 -12.35
CA LYS A 179 3.37 -12.43 -13.32
C LYS A 179 4.61 -13.33 -13.40
N GLY A 180 5.24 -13.62 -12.23
CA GLY A 180 6.45 -14.43 -12.15
C GLY A 180 7.75 -13.75 -12.61
N LYS A 181 7.70 -12.54 -13.16
CA LYS A 181 8.88 -11.79 -13.59
C LYS A 181 9.31 -10.81 -12.50
N LEU A 182 10.61 -10.74 -12.25
CA LEU A 182 11.20 -9.76 -11.32
C LEU A 182 10.91 -8.34 -11.82
N LYS A 183 10.28 -7.53 -10.98
CA LYS A 183 10.04 -6.09 -11.20
C LYS A 183 11.08 -5.24 -10.52
N GLY A 184 11.52 -5.64 -9.34
CA GLY A 184 12.51 -4.89 -8.56
C GLY A 184 12.72 -5.51 -7.18
N TYR A 185 13.25 -4.70 -6.30
CA TYR A 185 13.51 -5.02 -4.91
C TYR A 185 12.84 -3.98 -4.02
N SER A 186 12.40 -4.40 -2.84
CA SER A 186 11.92 -3.52 -1.79
C SER A 186 12.42 -4.01 -0.45
N TYR A 187 12.08 -3.35 0.64
CA TYR A 187 12.44 -3.76 2.00
C TYR A 187 11.23 -3.64 2.94
N SER A 188 11.21 -4.49 3.99
CA SER A 188 10.18 -4.41 5.03
C SER A 188 10.38 -3.17 5.92
N ALA A 189 9.37 -2.82 6.69
CA ALA A 189 9.56 -1.89 7.80
C ALA A 189 10.65 -2.38 8.75
N ALA A 190 11.40 -1.46 9.35
CA ALA A 190 12.43 -1.82 10.30
C ALA A 190 11.85 -2.26 11.64
N ASN A 191 12.35 -3.37 12.16
CA ASN A 191 12.17 -3.72 13.57
C ASN A 191 13.23 -3.02 14.42
N GLU A 192 12.94 -2.77 15.69
CA GLU A 192 13.85 -2.15 16.65
C GLU A 192 14.27 -3.15 17.74
N GLY A 193 15.53 -3.09 18.18
CA GLY A 193 16.09 -3.88 19.30
C GLY A 193 17.16 -3.11 20.07
N GLU A 194 17.45 -3.49 21.30
CA GLU A 194 18.49 -2.83 22.11
C GLU A 194 19.90 -3.30 21.76
N HIS A 195 20.06 -4.62 21.53
CA HIS A 195 21.35 -5.26 21.24
C HIS A 195 21.27 -6.25 20.07
N SER A 196 20.06 -6.56 19.63
CA SER A 196 19.79 -7.39 18.47
C SER A 196 18.43 -7.09 17.92
N VAL A 197 18.25 -7.30 16.63
CA VAL A 197 16.99 -7.06 15.95
C VAL A 197 16.53 -8.30 15.21
N SER A 198 15.27 -8.66 15.39
CA SER A 198 14.61 -9.68 14.58
C SER A 198 14.26 -9.09 13.23
N ILE A 199 14.55 -9.83 12.16
CA ILE A 199 14.24 -9.40 10.80
C ILE A 199 12.86 -9.92 10.38
N SER A 200 11.97 -9.03 9.99
CA SER A 200 10.66 -9.40 9.48
C SER A 200 10.78 -10.21 8.20
N LEU A 201 9.93 -11.22 8.04
CA LEU A 201 9.80 -11.92 6.77
C LEU A 201 9.18 -10.99 5.71
N PRO A 202 9.48 -11.20 4.41
CA PRO A 202 8.86 -10.47 3.33
C PRO A 202 7.34 -10.61 3.36
N PRO A 203 6.59 -9.56 3.01
CA PRO A 203 5.13 -9.65 2.91
C PRO A 203 4.71 -10.60 1.77
N ASN A 204 3.51 -11.17 1.90
CA ASN A 204 2.85 -11.95 0.85
C ASN A 204 3.66 -13.13 0.25
N GLY A 205 4.58 -13.72 1.01
CA GLY A 205 5.38 -14.86 0.53
C GLY A 205 6.41 -14.51 -0.54
N GLU A 206 6.76 -13.24 -0.69
CA GLU A 206 7.83 -12.77 -1.57
C GLU A 206 9.18 -13.33 -1.16
N ARG A 207 10.09 -13.46 -2.14
CA ARG A 207 11.39 -14.10 -1.90
C ARG A 207 12.32 -13.18 -1.12
N PHE A 208 12.72 -13.61 0.08
CA PHE A 208 13.82 -13.01 0.84
C PHE A 208 15.15 -13.09 0.07
N VAL A 209 15.87 -12.00 -0.03
CA VAL A 209 17.13 -11.92 -0.77
C VAL A 209 18.27 -11.26 0.02
N GLY A 210 18.01 -10.80 1.22
CA GLY A 210 19.00 -10.22 2.10
C GLY A 210 18.39 -9.51 3.30
N SER A 211 19.23 -9.15 4.26
CA SER A 211 18.88 -8.31 5.40
C SER A 211 19.76 -7.08 5.47
N ILE A 212 19.26 -6.05 6.12
CA ILE A 212 19.97 -4.82 6.46
C ILE A 212 19.76 -4.54 7.93
N HIS A 213 20.78 -4.07 8.60
CA HIS A 213 20.68 -3.56 9.97
C HIS A 213 21.66 -2.41 10.19
N SER A 214 21.36 -1.58 11.16
CA SER A 214 22.23 -0.51 11.68
C SER A 214 22.68 -0.88 13.09
N HIS A 215 23.87 -0.48 13.45
CA HIS A 215 24.46 -0.61 14.79
C HIS A 215 24.58 0.75 15.46
#